data_6c15aa929dc347ba2f22d147125a6f43
#
_entry.id   6c15aa929dc347ba2f22d147125a6f43
#
_cell.length_a   1.000
_cell.length_b   1.000
_cell.length_c   1.000
_cell.angle_alpha   90.00
_cell.angle_beta   90.00
_cell.angle_gamma   90.00
#
_symmetry.space_group_name_H-M   'P 1'
#
loop_
_entity.id
_entity.type
_entity.pdbx_description
1 polymer ?
#
loop_
_entity_poly.entity_id
_entity_poly.type
_entity_poly.pdbx_seq_one_letter_code
_entity_poly.pdbx_strand_id
1 'polypeptide(L)'
;MTESSPPATAASPGFRMLIDFGPLAIFFLVNSFAPGPALAKMLAATAAFMAAIFVAMGLSWWKTRHISPMLWISGGFVLIFGTLTLWFHNGTFIKMKPTIVYSLFAVVLFYGVIARKPLLQALLGTAYPGLSERGWKLLTINWAVFFVFMAVLNEIVWRWSAPGPQDDLSFWAGFKLWGAIPLTLLFAMGNIPLLLRHGLKTDADIVEKALPPEQ
;
A
#
# COMPACT_ATOMS: atom_id res chain seq x y z
N MET A 1 -37.97 -28.14 -1.30
CA MET A 1 -37.25 -27.90 -0.03
C MET A 1 -35.89 -27.41 -0.41
N THR A 2 -35.70 -26.09 -0.41
CA THR A 2 -34.42 -25.46 -0.68
C THR A 2 -33.71 -25.28 0.65
N GLU A 3 -32.72 -26.11 0.89
CA GLU A 3 -31.86 -26.06 2.05
C GLU A 3 -31.01 -24.77 1.98
N SER A 4 -31.38 -23.80 2.79
CA SER A 4 -30.59 -22.55 2.93
C SER A 4 -29.32 -22.90 3.66
N SER A 5 -28.18 -22.79 2.94
CA SER A 5 -26.85 -22.88 3.54
C SER A 5 -26.76 -21.92 4.74
N PRO A 6 -26.21 -22.33 5.89
CA PRO A 6 -26.07 -21.46 7.05
C PRO A 6 -25.17 -20.27 6.70
N PRO A 7 -25.51 -19.06 7.16
CA PRO A 7 -24.69 -17.88 6.91
C PRO A 7 -23.31 -18.09 7.51
N ALA A 8 -22.26 -17.85 6.71
CA ALA A 8 -20.88 -17.85 7.18
C ALA A 8 -20.79 -17.00 8.44
N THR A 9 -20.35 -17.58 9.55
CA THR A 9 -20.25 -16.93 10.86
C THR A 9 -19.43 -15.66 10.74
N ALA A 10 -20.11 -14.53 10.73
CA ALA A 10 -19.46 -13.22 10.69
C ALA A 10 -18.57 -13.10 11.94
N ALA A 11 -17.26 -12.95 11.73
CA ALA A 11 -16.33 -12.77 12.83
C ALA A 11 -16.76 -11.56 13.67
N SER A 12 -16.72 -11.69 15.01
CA SER A 12 -17.08 -10.61 15.92
C SER A 12 -16.20 -9.37 15.64
N PRO A 13 -16.70 -8.13 15.83
CA PRO A 13 -15.93 -6.93 15.60
C PRO A 13 -14.59 -6.91 16.37
N GLY A 14 -14.59 -7.42 17.62
CA GLY A 14 -13.37 -7.53 18.41
C GLY A 14 -12.34 -8.50 17.82
N PHE A 15 -12.77 -9.60 17.22
CA PHE A 15 -11.87 -10.54 16.55
C PHE A 15 -11.23 -9.91 15.31
N ARG A 16 -12.00 -9.17 14.50
CA ARG A 16 -11.45 -8.44 13.35
C ARG A 16 -10.43 -7.40 13.79
N MET A 17 -10.75 -6.62 14.82
CA MET A 17 -9.84 -5.64 15.39
C MET A 17 -8.54 -6.28 15.89
N LEU A 18 -8.63 -7.45 16.54
CA LEU A 18 -7.45 -8.19 17.00
C LEU A 18 -6.57 -8.67 15.83
N ILE A 19 -7.18 -9.17 14.76
CA ILE A 19 -6.45 -9.63 13.56
C ILE A 19 -5.77 -8.45 12.84
N ASP A 20 -6.45 -7.32 12.73
CA ASP A 20 -5.95 -6.18 11.96
C ASP A 20 -4.89 -5.37 12.74
N PHE A 21 -5.07 -5.18 14.04
CA PHE A 21 -4.18 -4.35 14.87
C PHE A 21 -3.24 -5.13 15.78
N GLY A 22 -3.54 -6.40 16.06
CA GLY A 22 -2.70 -7.26 16.92
C GLY A 22 -1.24 -7.33 16.47
N PRO A 23 -0.95 -7.59 15.18
CA PRO A 23 0.42 -7.61 14.69
C PRO A 23 1.16 -6.29 14.93
N LEU A 24 0.49 -5.16 14.71
CA LEU A 24 1.07 -3.84 14.94
C LEU A 24 1.37 -3.59 16.42
N ALA A 25 0.47 -4.00 17.32
CA ALA A 25 0.72 -3.93 18.76
C ALA A 25 1.93 -4.76 19.18
N ILE A 26 2.09 -5.96 18.63
CA ILE A 26 3.26 -6.83 18.87
C ILE A 26 4.55 -6.15 18.39
N PHE A 27 4.53 -5.51 17.22
CA PHE A 27 5.68 -4.74 16.73
C PHE A 27 6.11 -3.67 17.74
N PHE A 28 5.19 -2.84 18.22
CA PHE A 28 5.51 -1.77 19.15
C PHE A 28 5.98 -2.30 20.51
N LEU A 29 5.35 -3.36 21.02
CA LEU A 29 5.77 -4.00 22.26
C LEU A 29 7.20 -4.52 22.15
N VAL A 30 7.51 -5.30 21.11
CA VAL A 30 8.86 -5.83 20.93
C VAL A 30 9.87 -4.71 20.71
N ASN A 31 9.55 -3.70 19.90
CA ASN A 31 10.44 -2.57 19.67
C ASN A 31 10.74 -1.76 20.95
N SER A 32 9.78 -1.69 21.87
CA SER A 32 9.94 -0.96 23.13
C SER A 32 10.71 -1.75 24.19
N PHE A 33 10.46 -3.06 24.29
CA PHE A 33 10.97 -3.90 25.39
C PHE A 33 12.14 -4.81 25.00
N ALA A 34 12.45 -5.00 23.71
CA ALA A 34 13.58 -5.83 23.32
C ALA A 34 14.91 -5.24 23.85
N PRO A 35 15.83 -6.10 24.32
CA PRO A 35 17.16 -5.64 24.72
C PRO A 35 18.04 -5.33 23.50
N GLY A 36 19.02 -4.43 23.67
CA GLY A 36 20.04 -4.16 22.67
C GLY A 36 19.94 -2.80 21.97
N PRO A 37 20.83 -2.54 21.00
CA PRO A 37 20.86 -1.28 20.25
C PRO A 37 19.62 -1.12 19.37
N ALA A 38 19.32 0.12 18.98
CA ALA A 38 18.10 0.49 18.21
C ALA A 38 17.87 -0.38 16.96
N LEU A 39 18.94 -0.70 16.23
CA LEU A 39 18.85 -1.56 15.04
C LEU A 39 18.40 -3.00 15.41
N ALA A 40 18.97 -3.60 16.46
CA ALA A 40 18.59 -4.93 16.90
C ALA A 40 17.12 -4.98 17.37
N LYS A 41 16.66 -3.96 18.11
CA LYS A 41 15.26 -3.82 18.52
C LYS A 41 14.33 -3.76 17.31
N MET A 42 14.66 -2.94 16.32
CA MET A 42 13.88 -2.80 15.09
C MET A 42 13.82 -4.11 14.29
N LEU A 43 14.93 -4.83 14.16
CA LEU A 43 14.97 -6.12 13.48
C LEU A 43 14.15 -7.18 14.21
N ALA A 44 14.27 -7.27 15.54
CA ALA A 44 13.47 -8.17 16.35
C ALA A 44 11.97 -7.86 16.27
N ALA A 45 11.62 -6.57 16.34
CA ALA A 45 10.23 -6.12 16.18
C ALA A 45 9.67 -6.45 14.80
N THR A 46 10.47 -6.28 13.72
CA THR A 46 10.08 -6.64 12.36
C THR A 46 9.85 -8.15 12.24
N ALA A 47 10.73 -8.98 12.79
CA ALA A 47 10.56 -10.43 12.79
C ALA A 47 9.31 -10.86 13.57
N ALA A 48 9.07 -10.29 14.74
CA ALA A 48 7.88 -10.55 15.56
C ALA A 48 6.59 -10.11 14.84
N PHE A 49 6.62 -8.97 14.16
CA PHE A 49 5.51 -8.47 13.34
C PHE A 49 5.17 -9.41 12.19
N MET A 50 6.18 -9.90 11.47
CA MET A 50 6.00 -10.89 10.40
C MET A 50 5.36 -12.18 10.94
N ALA A 51 5.89 -12.72 12.04
CA ALA A 51 5.32 -13.89 12.68
C ALA A 51 3.87 -13.67 13.12
N ALA A 52 3.57 -12.51 13.70
CA ALA A 52 2.21 -12.14 14.12
C ALA A 52 1.23 -12.04 12.95
N ILE A 53 1.66 -11.55 11.78
CA ILE A 53 0.83 -11.53 10.57
C ILE A 53 0.54 -12.95 10.08
N PHE A 54 1.53 -13.85 10.06
CA PHE A 54 1.27 -15.25 9.73
C PHE A 54 0.25 -15.89 10.67
N VAL A 55 0.38 -15.63 11.97
CA VAL A 55 -0.59 -16.12 12.97
C VAL A 55 -1.97 -15.52 12.72
N ALA A 56 -2.06 -14.20 12.47
CA ALA A 56 -3.33 -13.52 12.17
C ALA A 56 -4.01 -14.09 10.91
N MET A 57 -3.24 -14.32 9.84
CA MET A 57 -3.75 -14.95 8.61
C MET A 57 -4.23 -16.38 8.87
N GLY A 58 -3.47 -17.17 9.63
CA GLY A 58 -3.84 -18.54 10.01
C GLY A 58 -5.10 -18.58 10.86
N LEU A 59 -5.22 -17.71 11.86
CA LEU A 59 -6.41 -17.59 12.72
C LEU A 59 -7.64 -17.12 11.93
N SER A 60 -7.46 -16.16 11.01
CA SER A 60 -8.52 -15.69 10.12
C SER A 60 -9.04 -16.85 9.25
N TRP A 61 -8.13 -17.58 8.61
CA TRP A 61 -8.49 -18.75 7.81
C TRP A 61 -9.18 -19.85 8.63
N TRP A 62 -8.64 -20.17 9.80
CA TRP A 62 -9.19 -21.23 10.64
C TRP A 62 -10.61 -20.91 11.13
N LYS A 63 -10.85 -19.65 11.56
CA LYS A 63 -12.12 -19.26 12.18
C LYS A 63 -13.20 -18.85 11.18
N THR A 64 -12.81 -18.18 10.09
CA THR A 64 -13.77 -17.61 9.12
C THR A 64 -13.72 -18.30 7.76
N ARG A 65 -12.76 -19.18 7.53
CA ARG A 65 -12.46 -19.78 6.21
C ARG A 65 -12.27 -18.74 5.10
N HIS A 66 -12.04 -17.50 5.49
CA HIS A 66 -11.83 -16.36 4.59
C HIS A 66 -10.75 -15.45 5.15
N ILE A 67 -9.84 -15.03 4.29
CA ILE A 67 -8.85 -13.99 4.63
C ILE A 67 -9.28 -12.73 3.88
N SER A 68 -9.43 -11.61 4.59
CA SER A 68 -9.82 -10.36 3.95
C SER A 68 -8.78 -9.93 2.90
N PRO A 69 -9.20 -9.34 1.77
CA PRO A 69 -8.28 -8.83 0.76
C PRO A 69 -7.27 -7.83 1.34
N MET A 70 -7.69 -7.05 2.33
CA MET A 70 -6.83 -6.09 3.03
C MET A 70 -5.72 -6.80 3.80
N LEU A 71 -6.03 -7.89 4.51
CA LEU A 71 -5.05 -8.69 5.25
C LEU A 71 -4.07 -9.40 4.30
N TRP A 72 -4.53 -9.87 3.12
CA TRP A 72 -3.67 -10.42 2.08
C TRP A 72 -2.68 -9.40 1.54
N ILE A 73 -3.17 -8.21 1.20
CA ILE A 73 -2.33 -7.13 0.67
C ILE A 73 -1.32 -6.67 1.73
N SER A 74 -1.80 -6.35 2.93
CA SER A 74 -0.94 -5.90 4.04
C SER A 74 0.06 -6.97 4.45
N GLY A 75 -0.39 -8.22 4.59
CA GLY A 75 0.47 -9.36 4.92
C GLY A 75 1.53 -9.59 3.84
N GLY A 76 1.17 -9.57 2.57
CA GLY A 76 2.09 -9.70 1.45
C GLY A 76 3.18 -8.61 1.47
N PHE A 77 2.78 -7.35 1.65
CA PHE A 77 3.74 -6.24 1.79
C PHE A 77 4.69 -6.44 2.98
N VAL A 78 4.14 -6.74 4.16
CA VAL A 78 4.94 -6.93 5.38
C VAL A 78 5.92 -8.09 5.22
N LEU A 79 5.49 -9.20 4.63
CA LEU A 79 6.35 -10.36 4.41
C LEU A 79 7.47 -10.04 3.42
N ILE A 80 7.16 -9.41 2.30
CA ILE A 80 8.17 -9.01 1.31
C ILE A 80 9.15 -8.02 1.94
N PHE A 81 8.66 -6.89 2.48
CA PHE A 81 9.54 -5.84 3.01
C PHE A 81 10.21 -6.23 4.31
N GLY A 82 9.56 -7.01 5.16
CA GLY A 82 10.14 -7.55 6.38
C GLY A 82 11.29 -8.51 6.08
N THR A 83 11.09 -9.46 5.16
CA THR A 83 12.15 -10.38 4.71
C THR A 83 13.32 -9.61 4.12
N LEU A 84 13.05 -8.65 3.24
CA LEU A 84 14.07 -7.79 2.67
C LEU A 84 14.82 -6.99 3.75
N THR A 85 14.12 -6.49 4.77
CA THR A 85 14.74 -5.75 5.89
C THR A 85 15.62 -6.65 6.75
N LEU A 86 15.20 -7.89 7.00
CA LEU A 86 15.97 -8.84 7.80
C LEU A 86 17.18 -9.40 7.03
N TRP A 87 17.08 -9.57 5.72
CA TRP A 87 18.15 -10.13 4.90
C TRP A 87 19.26 -9.13 4.58
N PHE A 88 18.88 -7.90 4.29
CA PHE A 88 19.82 -6.86 3.82
C PHE A 88 20.15 -5.85 4.92
N HIS A 89 21.27 -6.05 5.59
CA HIS A 89 21.82 -5.14 6.60
C HIS A 89 22.76 -4.08 6.00
N ASN A 90 22.72 -3.85 4.68
CA ASN A 90 23.65 -2.99 3.97
C ASN A 90 23.03 -1.62 3.65
N GLY A 91 23.82 -0.53 3.77
CA GLY A 91 23.40 0.84 3.43
C GLY A 91 22.91 0.99 1.99
N THR A 92 23.45 0.25 1.03
CA THR A 92 22.97 0.21 -0.36
C THR A 92 21.51 -0.26 -0.45
N PHE A 93 21.12 -1.21 0.38
CA PHE A 93 19.75 -1.72 0.39
C PHE A 93 18.73 -0.65 0.83
N ILE A 94 19.09 0.23 1.77
CA ILE A 94 18.24 1.35 2.18
C ILE A 94 17.88 2.23 0.98
N LYS A 95 18.83 2.42 0.06
CA LYS A 95 18.65 3.21 -1.16
C LYS A 95 17.80 2.50 -2.21
N MET A 96 17.89 1.16 -2.26
CA MET A 96 17.11 0.32 -3.20
C MET A 96 15.67 0.10 -2.76
N LYS A 97 15.34 0.26 -1.47
CA LYS A 97 13.97 0.06 -0.96
C LYS A 97 12.90 0.77 -1.79
N PRO A 98 13.01 2.07 -2.10
CA PRO A 98 12.00 2.74 -2.91
C PRO A 98 11.85 2.15 -4.31
N THR A 99 12.96 1.76 -4.96
CA THR A 99 12.92 1.11 -6.28
C THR A 99 12.10 -0.18 -6.22
N ILE A 100 12.34 -1.02 -5.21
CA ILE A 100 11.62 -2.29 -5.02
C ILE A 100 10.12 -2.01 -4.79
N VAL A 101 9.79 -1.03 -3.93
CA VAL A 101 8.40 -0.65 -3.65
C VAL A 101 7.71 -0.16 -4.93
N TYR A 102 8.29 0.79 -5.64
CA TYR A 102 7.72 1.33 -6.86
C TYR A 102 7.58 0.26 -7.95
N SER A 103 8.59 -0.59 -8.12
CA SER A 103 8.53 -1.70 -9.07
C SER A 103 7.41 -2.68 -8.73
N LEU A 104 7.24 -3.02 -7.45
CA LEU A 104 6.17 -3.90 -6.99
C LEU A 104 4.79 -3.29 -7.27
N PHE A 105 4.57 -2.00 -6.95
CA PHE A 105 3.33 -1.32 -7.27
C PHE A 105 3.07 -1.29 -8.78
N ALA A 106 4.08 -1.00 -9.58
CA ALA A 106 3.96 -1.02 -11.03
C ALA A 106 3.51 -2.40 -11.54
N VAL A 107 4.17 -3.47 -11.09
CA VAL A 107 3.86 -4.85 -11.47
C VAL A 107 2.43 -5.23 -11.07
N VAL A 108 2.04 -4.93 -9.83
CA VAL A 108 0.68 -5.22 -9.31
C VAL A 108 -0.39 -4.48 -10.11
N LEU A 109 -0.17 -3.20 -10.43
CA LEU A 109 -1.13 -2.42 -11.21
C LEU A 109 -1.20 -2.89 -12.67
N PHE A 110 -0.07 -3.17 -13.32
CA PHE A 110 -0.07 -3.75 -14.66
C PHE A 110 -0.75 -5.12 -14.71
N TYR A 111 -0.47 -5.97 -13.70
CA TYR A 111 -1.19 -7.24 -13.57
C TYR A 111 -2.70 -7.02 -13.45
N GLY A 112 -3.14 -6.05 -12.64
CA GLY A 112 -4.55 -5.68 -12.51
C GLY A 112 -5.18 -5.30 -13.84
N VAL A 113 -4.46 -4.51 -14.66
CA VAL A 113 -4.93 -4.12 -16.01
C VAL A 113 -5.02 -5.34 -16.95
N ILE A 114 -3.99 -6.18 -16.98
CA ILE A 114 -3.93 -7.37 -17.86
C ILE A 114 -4.98 -8.40 -17.45
N ALA A 115 -5.09 -8.67 -16.14
CA ALA A 115 -6.03 -9.63 -15.60
C ALA A 115 -7.48 -9.10 -15.54
N ARG A 116 -7.72 -7.86 -15.99
CA ARG A 116 -9.01 -7.16 -15.90
C ARG A 116 -9.58 -7.13 -14.47
N LYS A 117 -8.70 -7.07 -13.47
CA LYS A 117 -9.07 -6.95 -12.05
C LYS A 117 -8.89 -5.49 -11.63
N PRO A 118 -9.93 -4.82 -11.15
CA PRO A 118 -9.87 -3.40 -10.80
C PRO A 118 -9.19 -3.19 -9.43
N LEU A 119 -7.90 -3.55 -9.31
CA LEU A 119 -7.18 -3.50 -8.04
C LEU A 119 -7.09 -2.08 -7.46
N LEU A 120 -6.84 -1.08 -8.31
CA LEU A 120 -6.80 0.32 -7.86
C LEU A 120 -8.19 0.81 -7.41
N GLN A 121 -9.24 0.41 -8.11
CA GLN A 121 -10.61 0.71 -7.72
C GLN A 121 -10.98 0.06 -6.39
N ALA A 122 -10.52 -1.17 -6.13
CA ALA A 122 -10.76 -1.85 -4.86
C ALA A 122 -10.12 -1.11 -3.67
N LEU A 123 -9.01 -0.39 -3.90
CA LEU A 123 -8.31 0.39 -2.88
C LEU A 123 -8.85 1.82 -2.75
N LEU A 124 -9.14 2.49 -3.85
CA LEU A 124 -9.44 3.91 -3.91
C LEU A 124 -10.89 4.22 -4.33
N GLY A 125 -11.75 3.22 -4.46
CA GLY A 125 -13.12 3.38 -4.94
C GLY A 125 -13.95 4.37 -4.12
N THR A 126 -13.73 4.42 -2.82
CA THR A 126 -14.39 5.37 -1.91
C THR A 126 -13.89 6.81 -2.10
N ALA A 127 -12.63 6.98 -2.52
CA ALA A 127 -12.03 8.30 -2.74
C ALA A 127 -12.43 8.93 -4.10
N TYR A 128 -12.85 8.10 -5.07
CA TYR A 128 -13.21 8.55 -6.42
C TYR A 128 -14.61 8.06 -6.82
N PRO A 129 -15.67 8.56 -6.18
CA PRO A 129 -17.04 8.14 -6.46
C PRO A 129 -17.46 8.57 -7.87
N GLY A 130 -18.18 7.68 -8.58
CA GLY A 130 -18.74 7.95 -9.90
C GLY A 130 -17.78 7.75 -11.07
N LEU A 131 -16.50 7.43 -10.84
CA LEU A 131 -15.54 7.24 -11.92
C LEU A 131 -15.91 6.01 -12.77
N SER A 132 -15.93 6.18 -14.08
CA SER A 132 -16.25 5.12 -15.05
C SER A 132 -15.17 4.03 -15.10
N GLU A 133 -15.52 2.84 -15.60
CA GLU A 133 -14.55 1.75 -15.81
C GLU A 133 -13.36 2.15 -16.67
N ARG A 134 -13.63 2.96 -17.72
CA ARG A 134 -12.57 3.50 -18.58
C ARG A 134 -11.67 4.46 -17.80
N GLY A 135 -12.24 5.29 -16.94
CA GLY A 135 -11.50 6.19 -16.05
C GLY A 135 -10.59 5.40 -15.10
N TRP A 136 -11.10 4.35 -14.47
CA TRP A 136 -10.33 3.47 -13.61
C TRP A 136 -9.17 2.79 -14.34
N LYS A 137 -9.41 2.29 -15.56
CA LYS A 137 -8.37 1.67 -16.36
C LYS A 137 -7.24 2.65 -16.71
N LEU A 138 -7.59 3.85 -17.17
CA LEU A 138 -6.62 4.88 -17.53
C LEU A 138 -5.84 5.36 -16.30
N LEU A 139 -6.52 5.60 -15.18
CA LEU A 139 -5.89 5.99 -13.92
C LEU A 139 -4.91 4.91 -13.46
N THR A 140 -5.29 3.63 -13.55
CA THR A 140 -4.41 2.50 -13.17
C THR A 140 -3.16 2.45 -14.05
N ILE A 141 -3.29 2.64 -15.34
CA ILE A 141 -2.16 2.67 -16.28
C ILE A 141 -1.24 3.86 -15.97
N ASN A 142 -1.81 5.05 -15.75
CA ASN A 142 -1.03 6.24 -15.42
C ASN A 142 -0.21 6.04 -14.13
N TRP A 143 -0.82 5.50 -13.07
CA TRP A 143 -0.13 5.20 -11.83
C TRP A 143 0.94 4.12 -12.02
N ALA A 144 0.66 3.07 -12.79
CA ALA A 144 1.64 2.02 -13.07
C ALA A 144 2.88 2.58 -13.80
N VAL A 145 2.67 3.39 -14.83
CA VAL A 145 3.76 4.08 -15.57
C VAL A 145 4.51 5.04 -14.65
N PHE A 146 3.80 5.79 -13.82
CA PHE A 146 4.42 6.70 -12.85
C PHE A 146 5.31 5.96 -11.85
N PHE A 147 4.88 4.80 -11.35
CA PHE A 147 5.70 4.00 -10.46
C PHE A 147 6.95 3.43 -11.16
N VAL A 148 6.86 3.03 -12.44
CA VAL A 148 8.06 2.68 -13.22
C VAL A 148 9.01 3.87 -13.30
N PHE A 149 8.49 5.05 -13.63
CA PHE A 149 9.28 6.28 -13.69
C PHE A 149 9.96 6.58 -12.34
N MET A 150 9.24 6.48 -11.24
CA MET A 150 9.78 6.71 -9.88
C MET A 150 10.83 5.67 -9.48
N ALA A 151 10.67 4.40 -9.90
CA ALA A 151 11.68 3.37 -9.68
C ALA A 151 12.99 3.70 -10.41
N VAL A 152 12.91 4.05 -11.68
CA VAL A 152 14.06 4.46 -12.50
C VAL A 152 14.70 5.73 -11.94
N LEU A 153 13.89 6.72 -11.57
CA LEU A 153 14.36 7.97 -11.01
C LEU A 153 15.12 7.74 -9.69
N ASN A 154 14.61 6.90 -8.80
CA ASN A 154 15.32 6.55 -7.57
C ASN A 154 16.66 5.87 -7.86
N GLU A 155 16.72 4.94 -8.84
CA GLU A 155 17.97 4.28 -9.24
C GLU A 155 19.01 5.30 -9.74
N ILE A 156 18.60 6.26 -10.57
CA ILE A 156 19.48 7.29 -11.09
C ILE A 156 20.00 8.17 -9.95
N VAL A 157 19.09 8.65 -9.09
CA VAL A 157 19.43 9.60 -8.02
C VAL A 157 20.43 8.99 -7.04
N TRP A 158 20.18 7.79 -6.51
CA TRP A 158 21.07 7.23 -5.51
C TRP A 158 22.41 6.76 -6.12
N ARG A 159 22.42 6.24 -7.34
CA ARG A 159 23.67 5.85 -8.03
C ARG A 159 24.56 7.03 -8.34
N TRP A 160 23.94 8.20 -8.58
CA TRP A 160 24.68 9.43 -8.82
C TRP A 160 25.15 10.09 -7.53
N SER A 161 24.32 10.14 -6.49
CA SER A 161 24.60 10.93 -5.27
C SER A 161 25.28 10.14 -4.16
N ALA A 162 25.10 8.83 -4.09
CA ALA A 162 25.59 7.98 -3.02
C ALA A 162 25.87 6.53 -3.52
N PRO A 163 26.81 6.33 -4.48
CA PRO A 163 27.07 5.02 -5.08
C PRO A 163 27.64 4.00 -4.09
N GLY A 164 28.40 4.42 -3.10
CA GLY A 164 29.02 3.55 -2.10
C GLY A 164 28.07 3.15 -0.96
N PRO A 165 28.35 2.06 -0.25
CA PRO A 165 27.52 1.58 0.84
C PRO A 165 27.54 2.48 2.09
N GLN A 166 28.57 3.31 2.24
CA GLN A 166 28.77 4.21 3.39
C GLN A 166 28.73 5.68 3.00
N ASP A 167 28.34 6.02 1.76
CA ASP A 167 28.27 7.39 1.30
C ASP A 167 27.19 8.18 2.04
N ASP A 168 27.36 9.50 2.05
CA ASP A 168 26.39 10.42 2.63
C ASP A 168 25.04 10.31 1.91
N LEU A 169 24.00 10.02 2.67
CA LEU A 169 22.64 9.87 2.21
C LEU A 169 21.82 11.17 2.22
N SER A 170 22.43 12.29 2.64
CA SER A 170 21.70 13.54 2.87
C SER A 170 21.01 14.05 1.61
N PHE A 171 21.70 14.03 0.46
CA PHE A 171 21.12 14.43 -0.81
C PHE A 171 19.97 13.51 -1.24
N TRP A 172 20.18 12.21 -1.20
CA TRP A 172 19.15 11.23 -1.57
C TRP A 172 17.94 11.27 -0.62
N ALA A 173 18.16 11.47 0.68
CA ALA A 173 17.08 11.64 1.66
C ALA A 173 16.34 12.97 1.42
N GLY A 174 17.06 14.06 1.14
CA GLY A 174 16.50 15.34 0.74
C GLY A 174 15.65 15.24 -0.53
N PHE A 175 16.14 14.51 -1.53
CA PHE A 175 15.38 14.25 -2.75
C PHE A 175 14.03 13.56 -2.48
N LYS A 176 13.92 12.66 -1.51
CA LYS A 176 12.64 12.04 -1.15
C LYS A 176 11.62 13.07 -0.69
N LEU A 177 12.04 14.03 0.13
CA LEU A 177 11.16 15.06 0.68
C LEU A 177 10.82 16.13 -0.36
N TRP A 178 11.86 16.68 -1.01
CA TRP A 178 11.72 17.87 -1.86
C TRP A 178 11.58 17.55 -3.35
N GLY A 179 11.85 16.32 -3.75
CA GLY A 179 11.69 15.86 -5.13
C GLY A 179 10.52 14.87 -5.27
N ALA A 180 10.61 13.71 -4.62
CA ALA A 180 9.66 12.61 -4.85
C ALA A 180 8.24 12.96 -4.36
N ILE A 181 8.09 13.61 -3.20
CA ILE A 181 6.77 14.00 -2.68
C ILE A 181 6.10 15.05 -3.56
N PRO A 182 6.73 16.22 -3.87
CA PRO A 182 6.14 17.19 -4.77
C PRO A 182 5.82 16.62 -6.16
N LEU A 183 6.70 15.78 -6.71
CA LEU A 183 6.48 15.14 -8.00
C LEU A 183 5.26 14.23 -7.99
N THR A 184 5.04 13.48 -6.90
CA THR A 184 3.86 12.63 -6.72
C THR A 184 2.60 13.47 -6.62
N LEU A 185 2.64 14.60 -5.89
CA LEU A 185 1.51 15.53 -5.80
C LEU A 185 1.19 16.16 -7.15
N LEU A 186 2.19 16.64 -7.87
CA LEU A 186 2.01 17.19 -9.23
C LEU A 186 1.44 16.14 -10.18
N PHE A 187 1.92 14.91 -10.12
CA PHE A 187 1.36 13.82 -10.91
C PHE A 187 -0.10 13.54 -10.53
N ALA A 188 -0.43 13.47 -9.25
CA ALA A 188 -1.80 13.27 -8.78
C ALA A 188 -2.72 14.40 -9.25
N MET A 189 -2.28 15.66 -9.12
CA MET A 189 -3.01 16.83 -9.63
C MET A 189 -3.18 16.79 -11.15
N GLY A 190 -2.16 16.37 -11.89
CA GLY A 190 -2.21 16.20 -13.34
C GLY A 190 -3.24 15.15 -13.82
N ASN A 191 -3.65 14.23 -12.94
CA ASN A 191 -4.71 13.27 -13.23
C ASN A 191 -6.13 13.85 -13.00
N ILE A 192 -6.28 14.98 -12.32
CA ILE A 192 -7.60 15.56 -12.03
C ILE A 192 -8.44 15.79 -13.32
N PRO A 193 -7.91 16.39 -14.39
CA PRO A 193 -8.69 16.59 -15.63
C PRO A 193 -9.17 15.26 -16.24
N LEU A 194 -8.36 14.22 -16.14
CA LEU A 194 -8.74 12.87 -16.59
C LEU A 194 -9.90 12.32 -15.74
N LEU A 195 -9.84 12.49 -14.43
CA LEU A 195 -10.86 12.02 -13.50
C LEU A 195 -12.19 12.71 -13.75
N LEU A 196 -12.18 14.04 -13.88
CA LEU A 196 -13.38 14.84 -14.17
C LEU A 196 -14.01 14.45 -15.51
N ARG A 197 -13.22 14.26 -16.56
CA ARG A 197 -13.71 13.82 -17.87
C ARG A 197 -14.33 12.41 -17.86
N HIS A 198 -14.02 11.59 -16.86
CA HIS A 198 -14.51 10.23 -16.74
C HIS A 198 -15.54 10.05 -15.62
N GLY A 199 -16.14 11.13 -15.15
CA GLY A 199 -17.31 11.08 -14.27
C GLY A 199 -17.01 11.09 -12.78
N LEU A 200 -15.82 11.57 -12.38
CA LEU A 200 -15.59 11.87 -10.97
C LEU A 200 -16.59 12.90 -10.49
N LYS A 201 -17.36 12.56 -9.47
CA LYS A 201 -18.31 13.49 -8.83
C LYS A 201 -17.55 14.35 -7.83
N THR A 202 -17.73 15.65 -7.92
CA THR A 202 -17.25 16.60 -6.92
C THR A 202 -18.29 16.76 -5.80
N ASP A 203 -17.87 17.25 -4.65
CA ASP A 203 -18.80 17.53 -3.55
C ASP A 203 -19.92 18.49 -3.98
N ALA A 204 -19.64 19.41 -4.92
CA ALA A 204 -20.63 20.31 -5.52
C ALA A 204 -21.73 19.54 -6.27
N ASP A 205 -21.35 18.52 -7.08
CA ASP A 205 -22.30 17.69 -7.82
C ASP A 205 -23.17 16.83 -6.87
N ILE A 206 -22.61 16.45 -5.73
CA ILE A 206 -23.31 15.66 -4.71
C ILE A 206 -24.32 16.53 -3.97
N VAL A 207 -23.95 17.77 -3.63
CA VAL A 207 -24.80 18.75 -2.95
C VAL A 207 -25.92 19.23 -3.87
N GLU A 208 -25.63 19.55 -5.14
CA GLU A 208 -26.63 19.98 -6.12
C GLU A 208 -27.71 18.91 -6.33
N LYS A 209 -27.32 17.63 -6.37
CA LYS A 209 -28.27 16.52 -6.52
C LYS A 209 -29.09 16.24 -5.25
N ALA A 210 -28.64 16.68 -4.09
CA ALA A 210 -29.32 16.54 -2.80
C ALA A 210 -30.32 17.69 -2.54
N LEU A 211 -30.24 18.80 -3.27
CA LEU A 211 -31.19 19.91 -3.16
C LEU A 211 -32.50 19.52 -3.86
N PRO A 212 -33.69 19.82 -3.25
CA PRO A 212 -34.97 19.66 -3.92
C PRO A 212 -35.04 20.57 -5.13
N PRO A 213 -35.71 20.15 -6.22
CA PRO A 213 -35.89 21.02 -7.40
C PRO A 213 -36.58 22.32 -6.98
N GLU A 214 -35.99 23.46 -7.38
CA GLU A 214 -36.60 24.77 -7.17
C GLU A 214 -37.96 24.76 -7.86
N GLN A 215 -39.02 25.03 -7.08
CA GLN A 215 -40.39 25.11 -7.56
C GLN A 215 -40.65 26.47 -8.21
#